data_aa067b43cf7c6439206ea22d998d5925
#
_entry.id   aa067b43cf7c6439206ea22d998d5925
#
_cell.length_a   1.000
_cell.length_b   1.000
_cell.length_c   1.000
_cell.angle_alpha   90.00
_cell.angle_beta   90.00
_cell.angle_gamma   90.00
#
_symmetry.space_group_name_H-M   'P 1'
#
loop_
_entity.id
_entity.type
_entity.pdbx_description
1 polymer ?
#
loop_
_entity_poly.entity_id
_entity_poly.type
_entity_poly.pdbx_seq_one_letter_code
_entity_poly.pdbx_strand_id
1 'polypeptide(L)' 'MDKNRTKSPADSAWEMFEKTGNVSYYLLYKKLR' A
#
# COMPACT_ATOMS: atom_id res chain seq x y z
N MET A 1 -18.14 -3.97 -3.32
CA MET A 1 -17.66 -3.78 -3.23
C MET A 1 -17.04 -2.91 -2.55
N ASP A 2 -17.20 -2.46 -2.19
CA ASP A 2 -16.67 -1.58 -1.64
C ASP A 2 -16.49 -1.70 -0.34
N LYS A 3 -16.76 -2.64 0.19
CA LYS A 3 -16.57 -2.87 1.41
C LYS A 3 -15.19 -2.74 1.65
N ASN A 4 -14.36 -2.66 0.77
CA ASN A 4 -13.10 -2.52 1.03
C ASN A 4 -12.65 -1.21 1.13
N ARG A 5 -13.39 -0.28 1.21
CA ARG A 5 -12.99 0.98 1.30
C ARG A 5 -12.21 1.19 2.48
N THR A 6 -12.14 0.37 3.43
CA THR A 6 -11.41 0.64 4.63
C THR A 6 -10.05 0.02 4.50
N LYS A 7 -9.32 0.20 3.44
CA LYS A 7 -8.02 -0.33 3.33
C LYS A 7 -7.10 0.24 4.33
N SER A 8 -6.12 -0.52 4.80
CA SER A 8 -5.18 -0.02 5.78
C SER A 8 -4.11 0.79 5.07
N PRO A 9 -3.36 1.60 5.78
CA PRO A 9 -2.29 2.37 5.14
C PRO A 9 -1.28 1.46 4.47
N ALA A 10 -1.04 0.27 5.02
CA ALA A 10 -0.10 -0.66 4.41
C ALA A 10 -0.62 -1.13 3.07
N ASP A 11 -1.92 -1.36 2.96
CA ASP A 11 -2.48 -1.78 1.69
C ASP A 11 -2.32 -0.68 0.65
N SER A 12 -2.50 0.56 1.04
CA SER A 12 -2.36 1.65 0.10
C SER A 12 -0.92 1.76 -0.39
N ALA A 13 0.03 1.60 0.52
CA ALA A 13 1.43 1.67 0.12
C ALA A 13 1.75 0.54 -0.85
N TRP A 14 1.21 -0.63 -0.60
CA TRP A 14 1.49 -1.76 -1.48
C TRP A 14 0.90 -1.52 -2.87
N GLU A 15 -0.30 -0.96 -2.91
CA GLU A 15 -0.90 -0.67 -4.18
C GLU A 15 -0.07 0.30 -4.98
N MET A 16 0.43 1.34 -4.35
CA MET A 16 1.23 2.31 -5.06
C MET A 16 2.54 1.69 -5.52
N PHE A 17 3.09 0.78 -4.73
CA PHE A 17 4.32 0.11 -5.11
C PHE A 17 4.05 -0.71 -6.38
N GLU A 18 2.93 -1.39 -6.46
CA GLU A 18 2.65 -2.19 -7.63
C GLU A 18 2.40 -1.33 -8.85
N LYS A 19 1.84 -0.16 -8.67
CA LYS A 19 1.54 0.68 -9.81
C LYS A 19 2.76 1.41 -10.31
N THR A 20 3.63 1.83 -9.43
CA THR A 20 4.79 2.62 -9.84
C THR A 20 6.07 1.84 -9.81
N GLY A 21 6.14 0.78 -9.04
CA GLY A 21 7.37 0.02 -8.90
C GLY A 21 8.38 0.73 -8.03
N ASN A 22 7.96 1.73 -7.26
CA ASN A 22 8.87 2.53 -6.49
C ASN A 22 9.14 1.85 -5.17
N VAL A 23 10.37 1.43 -4.90
CA VAL A 23 10.68 0.72 -3.67
C VAL A 23 10.48 1.57 -2.45
N SER A 24 10.38 2.89 -2.59
CA SER A 24 10.07 3.72 -1.44
C SER A 24 8.75 3.30 -0.83
N TYR A 25 7.78 2.90 -1.67
CA TYR A 25 6.49 2.46 -1.19
C TYR A 25 6.63 1.10 -0.49
N TYR A 26 7.54 0.28 -0.95
CA TYR A 26 7.75 -1.01 -0.31
C TYR A 26 8.31 -0.78 1.10
N LEU A 27 9.24 0.15 1.25
CA LEU A 27 9.79 0.45 2.55
C LEU A 27 8.73 1.05 3.46
N LEU A 28 7.85 1.87 2.90
CA LEU A 28 6.77 2.44 3.66
C LEU A 28 5.83 1.33 4.11
N TYR A 29 5.55 0.38 3.23
CA TYR A 29 4.67 -0.73 3.56
C TYR A 29 5.24 -1.51 4.75
N LYS A 30 6.55 -1.75 4.76
CA LYS A 30 7.16 -2.49 5.85
C LYS A 30 7.04 -1.74 7.17
N LYS A 31 7.05 -0.43 7.13
CA LYS A 31 6.91 0.31 8.35
C LYS A 31 5.48 0.32 8.84
N LEU A 32 4.52 0.17 7.94
CA LEU A 32 3.12 0.23 8.33
C LEU A 32 2.53 -1.13 8.69
N ARG A 33 3.20 -2.22 8.40
CA ARG A 33 2.62 -3.53 8.71
C ARG A 33 3.04 -4.02 10.10
#